data_85ab0d09c4645410b18c6e6125476dbf
#
_entry.id   85ab0d09c4645410b18c6e6125476dbf
#
_cell.length_a   1.000
_cell.length_b   1.000
_cell.length_c   1.000
_cell.angle_alpha   90.00
_cell.angle_beta   90.00
_cell.angle_gamma   90.00
#
_symmetry.space_group_name_H-M   'P 1'
#
loop_
_entity.id
_entity.type
_entity.pdbx_description
1 polymer ?
#
loop_
_entity_poly.entity_id
_entity_poly.type
_entity_poly.pdbx_seq_one_letter_code
_entity_poly.pdbx_strand_id
1 'polypeptide(L)'
;MKNPLHKRYIRELKDDFGKYVVICFLLVISIGFVSGFEVADGSLIKAYNASFEKYNVEDGNFTTERTITASQKTILEKNGIQIFNLNNYENAFTNGTTIRIFAQRDEVDRVCLMKGEMPQGTGMIAIDRMYADNNRLSIGDTLEDTDGNIYTICGLVALSDYSALFQDNAELMFDAVKFGVGIVSEEQFQSYDANALRKTYAWKYDDTSIVDSDREEDVSKDLQSALREVISIEEFIPRYQNQAITFTGEDMGGDGTMMVVFLDIVIVIVAFVFAITTRDTIQKEANVIGTLRASGFTIRELVHHYMIMPVLVTLLSALIGNVLGYT
;
A
#
# COMPACT_ATOMS: atom_id res chain seq x y z
N MET A 1 34.96 32.82 -34.40
CA MET A 1 35.86 32.91 -33.24
C MET A 1 35.28 32.10 -32.08
N LYS A 2 36.04 31.18 -31.48
CA LYS A 2 35.55 30.42 -30.30
C LYS A 2 35.38 31.42 -29.13
N ASN A 3 34.19 31.47 -28.53
CA ASN A 3 33.88 32.38 -27.41
C ASN A 3 34.87 32.09 -26.26
N PRO A 4 35.69 33.04 -25.82
CA PRO A 4 36.71 32.83 -24.78
C PRO A 4 36.10 32.37 -23.43
N LEU A 5 34.84 32.59 -23.18
CA LEU A 5 34.14 32.11 -21.99
C LEU A 5 34.09 30.57 -21.91
N HIS A 6 34.09 29.84 -23.03
CA HIS A 6 34.06 28.37 -23.00
C HIS A 6 35.28 27.72 -22.35
N LYS A 7 36.45 28.38 -22.43
CA LYS A 7 37.66 27.86 -21.77
C LYS A 7 37.66 28.01 -20.27
N ARG A 8 36.80 28.90 -19.74
CA ARG A 8 36.68 29.16 -18.32
C ARG A 8 35.88 28.12 -17.58
N TYR A 9 34.89 27.48 -18.21
CA TYR A 9 34.05 26.47 -17.55
C TYR A 9 34.85 25.37 -16.86
N ILE A 10 35.88 24.85 -17.53
CA ILE A 10 36.72 23.76 -16.98
C ILE A 10 37.55 24.28 -15.79
N ARG A 11 37.98 25.55 -15.79
CA ARG A 11 38.75 26.14 -14.71
C ARG A 11 37.86 26.41 -13.50
N GLU A 12 36.72 27.03 -13.70
CA GLU A 12 35.71 27.30 -12.66
C GLU A 12 35.19 26.01 -12.04
N LEU A 13 34.95 24.96 -12.86
CA LEU A 13 34.61 23.64 -12.34
C LEU A 13 35.69 23.05 -11.43
N LYS A 14 36.98 23.25 -11.75
CA LYS A 14 38.09 22.77 -10.90
C LYS A 14 38.21 23.57 -9.62
N ASP A 15 38.04 24.89 -9.68
CA ASP A 15 38.18 25.77 -8.52
C ASP A 15 37.05 25.57 -7.49
N ASP A 16 35.83 25.28 -7.93
CA ASP A 16 34.66 25.04 -7.09
C ASP A 16 34.18 23.56 -7.12
N PHE A 17 35.04 22.62 -7.57
CA PHE A 17 34.68 21.21 -7.78
C PHE A 17 34.02 20.57 -6.54
N GLY A 18 34.59 20.78 -5.35
CA GLY A 18 34.04 20.20 -4.12
C GLY A 18 32.61 20.62 -3.84
N LYS A 19 32.23 21.87 -4.13
CA LYS A 19 30.87 22.38 -3.93
C LYS A 19 29.88 21.69 -4.87
N TYR A 20 30.23 21.62 -6.16
CA TYR A 20 29.37 20.96 -7.17
C TYR A 20 29.21 19.47 -6.93
N VAL A 21 30.26 18.79 -6.43
CA VAL A 21 30.18 17.36 -6.06
C VAL A 21 29.21 17.15 -4.91
N VAL A 22 29.27 17.99 -3.86
CA VAL A 22 28.34 17.87 -2.71
C VAL A 22 26.91 18.12 -3.14
N ILE A 23 26.65 19.15 -3.95
CA ILE A 23 25.31 19.44 -4.47
C ILE A 23 24.81 18.31 -5.38
N CYS A 24 25.67 17.83 -6.28
CA CYS A 24 25.35 16.70 -7.15
C CYS A 24 24.99 15.45 -6.34
N PHE A 25 25.77 15.11 -5.34
CA PHE A 25 25.54 13.96 -4.48
C PHE A 25 24.20 14.08 -3.72
N LEU A 26 23.94 15.25 -3.13
CA LEU A 26 22.67 15.52 -2.44
C LEU A 26 21.47 15.37 -3.39
N LEU A 27 21.55 15.94 -4.60
CA LEU A 27 20.49 15.81 -5.60
C LEU A 27 20.32 14.37 -6.09
N VAL A 28 21.42 13.66 -6.34
CA VAL A 28 21.36 12.26 -6.79
C VAL A 28 20.69 11.38 -5.74
N ILE A 29 21.05 11.54 -4.48
CA ILE A 29 20.41 10.75 -3.40
C ILE A 29 18.93 11.12 -3.28
N SER A 30 18.59 12.41 -3.24
CA SER A 30 17.19 12.84 -3.05
C SER A 30 16.30 12.40 -4.20
N ILE A 31 16.73 12.63 -5.44
CA ILE A 31 15.97 12.23 -6.63
C ILE A 31 15.90 10.71 -6.73
N GLY A 32 17.02 10.01 -6.49
CA GLY A 32 17.08 8.55 -6.54
C GLY A 32 16.18 7.90 -5.50
N PHE A 33 16.16 8.43 -4.27
CA PHE A 33 15.30 7.95 -3.21
C PHE A 33 13.81 8.12 -3.57
N VAL A 34 13.41 9.33 -3.99
CA VAL A 34 12.01 9.59 -4.35
C VAL A 34 11.60 8.78 -5.58
N SER A 35 12.43 8.75 -6.62
CA SER A 35 12.15 7.98 -7.83
C SER A 35 12.05 6.47 -7.56
N GLY A 36 12.93 5.93 -6.71
CA GLY A 36 12.89 4.52 -6.29
C GLY A 36 11.64 4.20 -5.47
N PHE A 37 11.28 5.10 -4.57
CA PHE A 37 10.05 4.97 -3.78
C PHE A 37 8.81 4.94 -4.69
N GLU A 38 8.67 5.89 -5.61
CA GLU A 38 7.54 5.97 -6.55
C GLU A 38 7.42 4.71 -7.44
N VAL A 39 8.55 4.15 -7.88
CA VAL A 39 8.56 2.88 -8.66
C VAL A 39 8.11 1.70 -7.81
N ALA A 40 8.59 1.61 -6.56
CA ALA A 40 8.21 0.55 -5.63
C ALA A 40 6.73 0.65 -5.26
N ASP A 41 6.28 1.84 -4.88
CA ASP A 41 4.90 2.14 -4.49
C ASP A 41 3.92 1.85 -5.65
N GLY A 42 4.19 2.36 -6.84
CA GLY A 42 3.39 2.07 -8.03
C GLY A 42 3.32 0.58 -8.38
N SER A 43 4.37 -0.19 -8.09
CA SER A 43 4.39 -1.64 -8.29
C SER A 43 3.54 -2.35 -7.24
N LEU A 44 3.59 -1.92 -5.99
CA LEU A 44 2.78 -2.45 -4.88
C LEU A 44 1.30 -2.16 -5.08
N ILE A 45 0.93 -0.92 -5.42
CA ILE A 45 -0.47 -0.53 -5.73
C ILE A 45 -1.01 -1.36 -6.89
N LYS A 46 -0.21 -1.56 -7.94
CA LYS A 46 -0.62 -2.40 -9.07
C LYS A 46 -0.86 -3.84 -8.66
N ALA A 47 0.01 -4.42 -7.83
CA ALA A 47 -0.15 -5.78 -7.31
C ALA A 47 -1.38 -5.89 -6.38
N TYR A 48 -1.59 -4.90 -5.53
CA TYR A 48 -2.74 -4.80 -4.64
C TYR A 48 -4.06 -4.77 -5.45
N ASN A 49 -4.19 -3.87 -6.42
CA ASN A 49 -5.39 -3.79 -7.27
C ASN A 49 -5.62 -5.06 -8.09
N ALA A 50 -4.55 -5.67 -8.63
CA ALA A 50 -4.64 -6.93 -9.36
C ALA A 50 -5.05 -8.11 -8.46
N SER A 51 -4.84 -8.02 -7.16
CA SER A 51 -5.24 -9.06 -6.20
C SER A 51 -6.76 -9.18 -6.10
N PHE A 52 -7.50 -8.10 -6.28
CA PHE A 52 -8.97 -8.11 -6.18
C PHE A 52 -9.62 -8.99 -7.24
N GLU A 53 -9.18 -8.89 -8.47
CA GLU A 53 -9.65 -9.78 -9.54
C GLU A 53 -9.11 -11.21 -9.35
N LYS A 54 -7.80 -11.32 -9.08
CA LYS A 54 -7.11 -12.61 -8.94
C LYS A 54 -7.73 -13.49 -7.86
N TYR A 55 -8.09 -12.91 -6.72
CA TYR A 55 -8.64 -13.65 -5.58
C TYR A 55 -10.16 -13.48 -5.44
N ASN A 56 -10.81 -12.83 -6.40
CA ASN A 56 -12.25 -12.57 -6.42
C ASN A 56 -12.72 -11.92 -5.12
N VAL A 57 -12.06 -10.81 -4.73
CA VAL A 57 -12.38 -10.12 -3.48
C VAL A 57 -13.81 -9.61 -3.50
N GLU A 58 -14.49 -9.72 -2.37
CA GLU A 58 -15.86 -9.26 -2.16
C GLU A 58 -16.07 -7.78 -2.55
N ASP A 59 -17.30 -7.42 -2.91
CA ASP A 59 -17.70 -6.02 -3.09
C ASP A 59 -18.32 -5.46 -1.79
N GLY A 60 -18.45 -6.32 -0.80
CA GLY A 60 -18.78 -6.04 0.59
C GLY A 60 -19.31 -7.27 1.30
N ASN A 61 -19.55 -7.12 2.61
CA ASN A 61 -20.10 -8.17 3.45
C ASN A 61 -21.18 -7.64 4.40
N PHE A 62 -22.00 -8.56 4.87
CA PHE A 62 -22.97 -8.28 5.91
C PHE A 62 -23.07 -9.45 6.90
N THR A 63 -23.34 -9.12 8.15
CA THR A 63 -23.53 -10.10 9.22
C THR A 63 -24.98 -10.13 9.66
N THR A 64 -25.47 -11.31 9.99
CA THR A 64 -26.84 -11.55 10.40
C THR A 64 -26.91 -12.31 11.72
N GLU A 65 -27.97 -12.10 12.48
CA GLU A 65 -28.24 -12.84 13.71
C GLU A 65 -28.46 -14.34 13.44
N ARG A 66 -29.11 -14.66 12.33
CA ARG A 66 -29.47 -16.03 11.94
C ARG A 66 -28.95 -16.38 10.57
N THR A 67 -28.67 -17.65 10.37
CA THR A 67 -28.33 -18.17 9.03
C THR A 67 -29.44 -17.86 8.02
N ILE A 68 -29.10 -17.29 6.87
CA ILE A 68 -30.04 -17.04 5.78
C ILE A 68 -30.44 -18.36 5.13
N THR A 69 -31.74 -18.51 4.87
CA THR A 69 -32.28 -19.68 4.18
C THR A 69 -32.03 -19.59 2.67
N ALA A 70 -32.06 -20.74 1.98
CA ALA A 70 -31.92 -20.77 0.53
C ALA A 70 -32.98 -19.90 -0.21
N SER A 71 -34.20 -19.85 0.33
CA SER A 71 -35.26 -18.99 -0.22
C SER A 71 -34.99 -17.49 -0.01
N GLN A 72 -34.49 -17.11 1.15
CA GLN A 72 -34.05 -15.73 1.40
C GLN A 72 -32.89 -15.37 0.49
N LYS A 73 -31.85 -16.20 0.38
CA LYS A 73 -30.73 -16.00 -0.54
C LYS A 73 -31.22 -15.71 -1.95
N THR A 74 -32.14 -16.57 -2.51
CA THR A 74 -32.69 -16.37 -3.84
C THR A 74 -33.45 -15.04 -3.98
N ILE A 75 -34.13 -14.57 -2.92
CA ILE A 75 -34.82 -13.27 -2.95
C ILE A 75 -33.82 -12.11 -2.95
N LEU A 76 -32.79 -12.21 -2.13
CA LEU A 76 -31.74 -11.18 -1.99
C LEU A 76 -30.94 -11.03 -3.28
N GLU A 77 -30.60 -12.13 -3.95
CA GLU A 77 -29.85 -12.16 -5.21
C GLU A 77 -30.61 -11.50 -6.37
N LYS A 78 -31.93 -11.34 -6.29
CA LYS A 78 -32.71 -10.57 -7.29
C LYS A 78 -32.34 -9.07 -7.32
N ASN A 79 -31.62 -8.57 -6.33
CA ASN A 79 -31.15 -7.20 -6.31
C ASN A 79 -29.85 -6.99 -7.10
N GLY A 80 -29.47 -7.93 -7.98
CA GLY A 80 -28.30 -7.83 -8.84
C GLY A 80 -26.99 -8.11 -8.11
N ILE A 81 -27.01 -9.03 -7.17
CA ILE A 81 -25.85 -9.49 -6.41
C ILE A 81 -25.79 -11.03 -6.37
N GLN A 82 -24.60 -11.55 -6.18
CA GLN A 82 -24.35 -12.94 -5.79
C GLN A 82 -23.91 -12.97 -4.33
N ILE A 83 -24.43 -13.90 -3.54
CA ILE A 83 -24.13 -14.01 -2.11
C ILE A 83 -23.31 -15.28 -1.83
N PHE A 84 -22.24 -15.12 -1.06
CA PHE A 84 -21.33 -16.19 -0.67
C PHE A 84 -21.28 -16.32 0.85
N ASN A 85 -21.08 -17.55 1.35
CA ASN A 85 -20.95 -17.80 2.77
C ASN A 85 -19.53 -17.50 3.24
N LEU A 86 -19.38 -16.58 4.20
CA LEU A 86 -18.14 -16.23 4.87
C LEU A 86 -18.25 -16.39 6.39
N ASN A 87 -19.05 -17.34 6.85
CA ASN A 87 -19.14 -17.62 8.29
C ASN A 87 -17.76 -17.84 8.87
N ASN A 88 -17.55 -17.33 10.05
CA ASN A 88 -16.26 -17.42 10.74
C ASN A 88 -16.44 -17.68 12.22
N TYR A 89 -15.36 -18.15 12.84
CA TYR A 89 -15.28 -18.42 14.27
C TYR A 89 -14.12 -17.62 14.85
N GLU A 90 -14.36 -16.78 15.83
CA GLU A 90 -13.28 -16.11 16.56
C GLU A 90 -12.86 -16.97 17.74
N ASN A 91 -11.61 -17.40 17.71
CA ASN A 91 -11.01 -18.26 18.71
C ASN A 91 -9.91 -17.51 19.48
N ALA A 92 -9.98 -17.56 20.81
CA ALA A 92 -8.95 -17.03 21.69
C ALA A 92 -7.90 -18.10 22.00
N PHE A 93 -6.62 -17.70 21.93
CA PHE A 93 -5.49 -18.59 22.15
C PHE A 93 -4.78 -18.29 23.46
N THR A 94 -4.12 -19.30 24.03
CA THR A 94 -3.42 -19.22 25.32
C THR A 94 -2.25 -18.24 25.32
N ASN A 95 -1.73 -17.88 24.16
CA ASN A 95 -0.72 -16.82 23.97
C ASN A 95 -1.30 -15.40 24.07
N GLY A 96 -2.60 -15.25 24.34
CA GLY A 96 -3.29 -13.96 24.51
C GLY A 96 -3.70 -13.29 23.19
N THR A 97 -3.73 -14.04 22.08
CA THR A 97 -4.18 -13.57 20.78
C THR A 97 -5.56 -14.10 20.42
N THR A 98 -6.20 -13.47 19.43
CA THR A 98 -7.44 -13.92 18.81
C THR A 98 -7.21 -14.22 17.34
N ILE A 99 -7.71 -15.32 16.85
CA ILE A 99 -7.68 -15.64 15.42
C ILE A 99 -9.11 -15.81 14.92
N ARG A 100 -9.45 -15.07 13.87
CA ARG A 100 -10.69 -15.25 13.11
C ARG A 100 -10.47 -16.38 12.11
N ILE A 101 -11.17 -17.50 12.32
CA ILE A 101 -11.00 -18.73 11.57
C ILE A 101 -12.09 -18.88 10.54
N PHE A 102 -11.71 -19.15 9.30
CA PHE A 102 -12.60 -19.46 8.18
C PHE A 102 -12.38 -20.89 7.71
N ALA A 103 -13.40 -21.49 7.11
CA ALA A 103 -13.22 -22.63 6.24
C ALA A 103 -12.40 -22.25 4.99
N GLN A 104 -11.91 -23.23 4.25
CA GLN A 104 -11.26 -22.98 2.96
C GLN A 104 -12.22 -22.26 2.01
N ARG A 105 -11.73 -21.23 1.32
CA ARG A 105 -12.52 -20.32 0.45
C ARG A 105 -12.06 -20.46 -1.00
N ASP A 106 -12.93 -20.96 -1.86
CA ASP A 106 -12.63 -21.25 -3.26
C ASP A 106 -13.36 -20.35 -4.24
N GLU A 107 -14.49 -19.73 -3.85
CA GLU A 107 -15.36 -18.93 -4.71
C GLU A 107 -15.05 -17.43 -4.61
N VAL A 108 -15.16 -16.86 -3.42
CA VAL A 108 -14.92 -15.44 -3.09
C VAL A 108 -13.80 -15.33 -2.05
N ASP A 109 -13.08 -14.22 -2.02
CA ASP A 109 -11.96 -13.96 -1.09
C ASP A 109 -10.98 -15.12 -1.03
N ARG A 110 -10.60 -15.61 -2.20
CA ARG A 110 -9.75 -16.79 -2.33
C ARG A 110 -8.40 -16.60 -1.66
N VAL A 111 -7.96 -17.64 -0.99
CA VAL A 111 -6.74 -17.63 -0.19
C VAL A 111 -5.49 -17.69 -1.08
N CYS A 112 -4.50 -16.84 -0.81
CA CYS A 112 -3.17 -16.95 -1.39
C CYS A 112 -2.26 -17.74 -0.46
N LEU A 113 -1.93 -18.99 -0.81
CA LEU A 113 -0.92 -19.77 -0.10
C LEU A 113 0.47 -19.22 -0.42
N MET A 114 1.15 -18.67 0.60
CA MET A 114 2.49 -18.11 0.48
C MET A 114 3.59 -19.15 0.74
N LYS A 115 3.38 -20.04 1.71
CA LYS A 115 4.34 -21.08 2.10
C LYS A 115 3.62 -22.26 2.76
N GLY A 116 4.17 -23.47 2.63
CA GLY A 116 3.59 -24.67 3.23
C GLY A 116 2.45 -25.23 2.39
N GLU A 117 1.41 -25.72 3.05
CA GLU A 117 0.26 -26.35 2.42
C GLU A 117 -1.06 -25.91 3.07
N MET A 118 -2.17 -26.08 2.35
CA MET A 118 -3.50 -25.82 2.88
C MET A 118 -3.90 -26.93 3.87
N PRO A 119 -4.65 -26.59 4.93
CA PRO A 119 -5.06 -27.56 5.96
C PRO A 119 -5.86 -28.71 5.38
N GLN A 120 -5.50 -29.93 5.81
CA GLN A 120 -6.23 -31.14 5.44
C GLN A 120 -6.58 -31.91 6.73
N GLY A 121 -7.89 -32.15 6.94
CA GLY A 121 -8.39 -32.79 8.17
C GLY A 121 -8.37 -31.85 9.38
N THR A 122 -8.51 -32.40 10.57
CA THR A 122 -8.63 -31.65 11.82
C THR A 122 -7.28 -31.35 12.47
N GLY A 123 -7.21 -30.33 13.35
CA GLY A 123 -6.01 -29.97 14.08
C GLY A 123 -4.92 -29.30 13.27
N MET A 124 -5.22 -28.85 12.04
CA MET A 124 -4.30 -28.11 11.19
C MET A 124 -4.89 -26.72 10.87
N ILE A 125 -4.00 -25.71 10.83
CA ILE A 125 -4.39 -24.33 10.50
C ILE A 125 -3.32 -23.69 9.59
N ALA A 126 -3.77 -22.96 8.58
CA ALA A 126 -2.93 -22.01 7.86
C ALA A 126 -3.26 -20.60 8.38
N ILE A 127 -2.24 -19.84 8.78
CA ILE A 127 -2.41 -18.52 9.41
C ILE A 127 -1.88 -17.41 8.52
N ASP A 128 -2.40 -16.21 8.72
CA ASP A 128 -1.91 -15.04 8.02
C ASP A 128 -0.42 -14.82 8.29
N ARG A 129 0.32 -14.46 7.24
CA ARG A 129 1.78 -14.27 7.30
C ARG A 129 2.19 -13.13 8.21
N MET A 130 1.46 -12.00 8.18
CA MET A 130 1.79 -10.84 9.02
C MET A 130 1.61 -11.16 10.51
N TYR A 131 0.52 -11.86 10.85
CA TYR A 131 0.31 -12.36 12.21
C TYR A 131 1.42 -13.33 12.63
N ALA A 132 1.79 -14.28 11.75
CA ALA A 132 2.86 -15.24 12.02
C ALA A 132 4.21 -14.56 12.27
N ASP A 133 4.60 -13.63 11.40
CA ASP A 133 5.87 -12.89 11.51
C ASP A 133 5.93 -12.08 12.81
N ASN A 134 4.85 -11.38 13.19
CA ASN A 134 4.78 -10.58 14.41
C ASN A 134 4.82 -11.43 15.69
N ASN A 135 4.27 -12.64 15.65
CA ASN A 135 4.27 -13.57 16.78
C ASN A 135 5.43 -14.58 16.74
N ARG A 136 6.34 -14.48 15.76
CA ARG A 136 7.48 -15.38 15.56
C ARG A 136 7.09 -16.85 15.41
N LEU A 137 5.96 -17.06 14.74
CA LEU A 137 5.41 -18.39 14.47
C LEU A 137 5.90 -18.90 13.11
N SER A 138 6.11 -20.21 13.03
CA SER A 138 6.60 -20.91 11.84
C SER A 138 5.76 -22.14 11.55
N ILE A 139 5.83 -22.62 10.30
CA ILE A 139 5.21 -23.90 9.94
C ILE A 139 5.80 -25.01 10.80
N GLY A 140 4.91 -25.82 11.38
CA GLY A 140 5.23 -26.90 12.34
C GLY A 140 5.06 -26.50 13.80
N ASP A 141 4.97 -25.18 14.11
CA ASP A 141 4.63 -24.75 15.47
C ASP A 141 3.17 -25.06 15.79
N THR A 142 2.83 -25.06 17.06
CA THR A 142 1.47 -25.31 17.54
C THR A 142 0.88 -24.11 18.25
N LEU A 143 -0.42 -23.92 18.08
CA LEU A 143 -1.24 -22.96 18.80
C LEU A 143 -2.25 -23.72 19.63
N GLU A 144 -2.37 -23.39 20.92
CA GLU A 144 -3.37 -23.94 21.83
C GLU A 144 -4.43 -22.88 22.12
N ASP A 145 -5.70 -23.22 21.89
CA ASP A 145 -6.79 -22.33 22.21
C ASP A 145 -7.16 -22.40 23.71
N THR A 146 -8.04 -21.53 24.15
CA THR A 146 -8.48 -21.44 25.56
C THR A 146 -9.31 -22.67 26.00
N ASP A 147 -9.80 -23.47 25.05
CA ASP A 147 -10.56 -24.70 25.31
C ASP A 147 -9.65 -25.94 25.31
N GLY A 148 -8.35 -25.78 25.08
CA GLY A 148 -7.35 -26.85 25.09
C GLY A 148 -7.21 -27.57 23.76
N ASN A 149 -7.77 -27.08 22.66
CA ASN A 149 -7.54 -27.65 21.34
C ASN A 149 -6.20 -27.17 20.79
N ILE A 150 -5.47 -28.07 20.15
CA ILE A 150 -4.14 -27.81 19.58
C ILE A 150 -4.25 -27.81 18.06
N TYR A 151 -3.74 -26.74 17.46
CA TYR A 151 -3.64 -26.58 16.01
C TYR A 151 -2.17 -26.54 15.59
N THR A 152 -1.81 -27.36 14.62
CA THR A 152 -0.48 -27.32 14.00
C THR A 152 -0.52 -26.36 12.80
N ILE A 153 0.39 -25.40 12.75
CA ILE A 153 0.53 -24.48 11.63
C ILE A 153 1.09 -25.23 10.43
N CYS A 154 0.28 -25.42 9.39
CA CYS A 154 0.67 -26.14 8.16
C CYS A 154 1.02 -25.22 7.01
N GLY A 155 0.56 -23.96 7.04
CA GLY A 155 0.80 -23.00 5.98
C GLY A 155 0.77 -21.56 6.45
N LEU A 156 1.40 -20.69 5.66
CA LEU A 156 1.30 -19.25 5.77
C LEU A 156 0.54 -18.71 4.56
N VAL A 157 -0.48 -17.91 4.83
CA VAL A 157 -1.38 -17.37 3.81
C VAL A 157 -1.38 -15.85 3.78
N ALA A 158 -1.83 -15.27 2.70
CA ALA A 158 -2.22 -13.87 2.58
C ALA A 158 -3.65 -13.81 2.03
N LEU A 159 -4.43 -12.87 2.56
CA LEU A 159 -5.82 -12.70 2.21
C LEU A 159 -6.04 -11.26 1.75
N SER A 160 -6.60 -11.09 0.54
CA SER A 160 -6.81 -9.75 -0.02
C SER A 160 -7.96 -8.99 0.65
N ASP A 161 -8.90 -9.70 1.28
CA ASP A 161 -9.95 -9.15 2.13
C ASP A 161 -9.45 -8.79 3.55
N TYR A 162 -8.22 -9.22 3.90
CA TYR A 162 -7.48 -8.86 5.11
C TYR A 162 -6.08 -8.35 4.76
N SER A 163 -5.98 -7.37 3.88
CA SER A 163 -4.70 -6.73 3.57
C SER A 163 -4.10 -6.01 4.78
N ALA A 164 -4.94 -5.61 5.73
CA ALA A 164 -4.61 -5.16 7.07
C ALA A 164 -5.48 -5.90 8.10
N LEU A 165 -4.88 -6.33 9.22
CA LEU A 165 -5.52 -7.23 10.19
C LEU A 165 -6.40 -6.46 11.20
N PHE A 166 -7.43 -5.78 10.71
CA PHE A 166 -8.47 -5.18 11.55
C PHE A 166 -9.39 -6.27 12.09
N GLN A 167 -9.58 -6.31 13.41
CA GLN A 167 -10.56 -7.20 14.03
C GLN A 167 -11.98 -6.63 13.88
N ASP A 168 -12.11 -5.31 14.03
CA ASP A 168 -13.37 -4.59 13.89
C ASP A 168 -13.20 -3.40 12.95
N ASN A 169 -14.19 -3.15 12.11
CA ASN A 169 -14.14 -2.03 11.16
C ASN A 169 -14.22 -0.63 11.83
N ALA A 170 -14.53 -0.57 13.12
CA ALA A 170 -14.52 0.65 13.92
C ALA A 170 -13.17 0.96 14.60
N GLU A 171 -12.19 0.07 14.49
CA GLU A 171 -10.86 0.28 15.06
C GLU A 171 -10.13 1.41 14.33
N LEU A 172 -9.35 2.22 15.05
CA LEU A 172 -8.54 3.29 14.48
C LEU A 172 -7.22 2.78 13.87
N MET A 173 -6.75 1.61 14.33
CA MET A 173 -5.51 0.97 13.89
C MET A 173 -5.59 -0.52 14.16
N PHE A 174 -5.15 -1.33 13.21
CA PHE A 174 -5.08 -2.78 13.38
C PHE A 174 -3.93 -3.20 14.32
N ASP A 175 -4.08 -4.33 14.99
CA ASP A 175 -3.06 -4.92 15.86
C ASP A 175 -2.72 -6.35 15.41
N ALA A 176 -1.81 -6.46 14.45
CA ALA A 176 -1.37 -7.75 13.90
C ALA A 176 -0.55 -8.63 14.89
N VAL A 177 -0.31 -8.14 16.12
CA VAL A 177 0.25 -8.96 17.21
C VAL A 177 -0.86 -9.70 17.94
N LYS A 178 -2.01 -9.02 18.20
CA LYS A 178 -3.11 -9.58 18.98
C LYS A 178 -4.19 -10.25 18.15
N PHE A 179 -4.35 -9.81 16.91
CA PHE A 179 -5.38 -10.35 16.01
C PHE A 179 -4.75 -10.94 14.76
N GLY A 180 -5.26 -12.10 14.33
CA GLY A 180 -4.88 -12.77 13.11
C GLY A 180 -6.07 -13.40 12.41
N VAL A 181 -5.83 -13.89 11.20
CA VAL A 181 -6.79 -14.65 10.41
C VAL A 181 -6.21 -16.02 10.11
N GLY A 182 -7.05 -17.05 10.17
CA GLY A 182 -6.66 -18.42 9.92
C GLY A 182 -7.66 -19.16 9.03
N ILE A 183 -7.15 -20.11 8.29
CA ILE A 183 -7.92 -21.02 7.45
C ILE A 183 -7.78 -22.44 8.02
N VAL A 184 -8.89 -23.15 8.12
CA VAL A 184 -8.93 -24.56 8.49
C VAL A 184 -9.62 -25.37 7.39
N SER A 185 -9.53 -26.69 7.47
CA SER A 185 -10.30 -27.56 6.57
C SER A 185 -11.80 -27.43 6.82
N GLU A 186 -12.61 -27.75 5.83
CA GLU A 186 -14.07 -27.79 5.97
C GLU A 186 -14.50 -28.75 7.12
N GLU A 187 -13.83 -29.89 7.26
CA GLU A 187 -14.09 -30.85 8.33
C GLU A 187 -13.86 -30.23 9.73
N GLN A 188 -12.75 -29.52 9.92
CA GLN A 188 -12.47 -28.81 11.17
C GLN A 188 -13.49 -27.70 11.41
N PHE A 189 -13.84 -26.92 10.38
CA PHE A 189 -14.78 -25.82 10.51
C PHE A 189 -16.19 -26.29 10.90
N GLN A 190 -16.64 -27.42 10.35
CA GLN A 190 -17.93 -28.02 10.69
C GLN A 190 -17.97 -28.58 12.12
N SER A 191 -16.84 -28.79 12.77
CA SER A 191 -16.79 -29.25 14.17
C SER A 191 -17.07 -28.17 15.20
N TYR A 192 -17.03 -26.88 14.80
CA TYR A 192 -17.35 -25.77 15.70
C TYR A 192 -18.86 -25.69 15.97
N ASP A 193 -19.22 -25.16 17.17
CA ASP A 193 -20.63 -24.91 17.50
C ASP A 193 -21.23 -23.89 16.52
N ALA A 194 -22.25 -24.31 15.79
CA ALA A 194 -22.95 -23.48 14.83
C ALA A 194 -23.54 -22.17 15.45
N ASN A 195 -23.81 -22.18 16.76
CA ASN A 195 -24.30 -20.99 17.46
C ASN A 195 -23.18 -20.00 17.79
N ALA A 196 -21.93 -20.47 17.89
CA ALA A 196 -20.76 -19.63 18.13
C ALA A 196 -20.21 -19.01 16.83
N LEU A 197 -20.66 -19.47 15.66
CA LEU A 197 -20.26 -18.89 14.40
C LEU A 197 -20.89 -17.51 14.19
N ARG A 198 -20.07 -16.56 13.78
CA ARG A 198 -20.51 -15.29 13.20
C ARG A 198 -21.02 -15.56 11.78
N LYS A 199 -22.29 -15.25 11.53
CA LYS A 199 -22.95 -15.53 10.26
C LYS A 199 -22.73 -14.37 9.30
N THR A 200 -21.59 -14.38 8.64
CA THR A 200 -21.15 -13.37 7.67
C THR A 200 -21.33 -13.88 6.25
N TYR A 201 -21.75 -12.99 5.37
CA TYR A 201 -21.96 -13.25 3.96
C TYR A 201 -21.29 -12.17 3.14
N ALA A 202 -20.48 -12.55 2.16
CA ALA A 202 -19.97 -11.64 1.16
C ALA A 202 -20.99 -11.48 0.03
N TRP A 203 -20.93 -10.36 -0.67
CA TRP A 203 -21.60 -10.20 -1.94
C TRP A 203 -20.66 -9.72 -3.05
N LYS A 204 -21.05 -10.04 -4.28
CA LYS A 204 -20.49 -9.48 -5.51
C LYS A 204 -21.63 -8.90 -6.33
N TYR A 205 -21.43 -7.71 -6.92
CA TYR A 205 -22.38 -7.16 -7.88
C TYR A 205 -22.35 -7.95 -9.19
N ASP A 206 -23.53 -8.24 -9.77
CA ASP A 206 -23.63 -8.82 -11.12
C ASP A 206 -23.11 -7.83 -12.17
N ASP A 207 -23.35 -6.53 -11.98
CA ASP A 207 -22.79 -5.44 -12.79
C ASP A 207 -21.50 -4.91 -12.14
N THR A 208 -20.37 -5.42 -12.61
CA THR A 208 -19.04 -5.02 -12.10
C THR A 208 -18.71 -3.55 -12.36
N SER A 209 -19.46 -2.84 -13.21
CA SER A 209 -19.26 -1.40 -13.44
C SER A 209 -19.73 -0.51 -12.28
N ILE A 210 -20.39 -1.08 -11.27
CA ILE A 210 -20.79 -0.39 -10.05
C ILE A 210 -19.56 -0.12 -9.18
N VAL A 211 -18.68 -1.10 -9.10
CA VAL A 211 -17.48 -1.07 -8.26
C VAL A 211 -16.55 0.08 -8.65
N ASP A 212 -16.08 0.84 -7.66
CA ASP A 212 -15.22 2.02 -7.82
C ASP A 212 -15.84 3.13 -8.70
N SER A 213 -17.19 3.12 -8.86
CA SER A 213 -17.93 4.18 -9.58
C SER A 213 -18.55 5.19 -8.62
N ASP A 214 -18.85 6.40 -9.12
CA ASP A 214 -19.58 7.44 -8.38
C ASP A 214 -20.97 6.99 -7.87
N ARG A 215 -21.50 5.88 -8.40
CA ARG A 215 -22.81 5.31 -8.03
C ARG A 215 -22.73 4.27 -6.93
N GLU A 216 -21.54 3.75 -6.60
CA GLU A 216 -21.37 2.62 -5.69
C GLU A 216 -21.99 2.88 -4.31
N GLU A 217 -21.81 4.09 -3.79
CA GLU A 217 -22.38 4.46 -2.50
C GLU A 217 -23.91 4.45 -2.49
N ASP A 218 -24.56 4.98 -3.52
CA ASP A 218 -26.02 5.00 -3.62
C ASP A 218 -26.57 3.57 -3.82
N VAL A 219 -25.95 2.80 -4.72
CA VAL A 219 -26.35 1.41 -4.97
C VAL A 219 -26.19 0.55 -3.71
N SER A 220 -25.11 0.74 -2.94
CA SER A 220 -24.91 -0.02 -1.70
C SER A 220 -25.93 0.35 -0.61
N LYS A 221 -26.37 1.59 -0.53
CA LYS A 221 -27.45 2.03 0.40
C LYS A 221 -28.80 1.45 0.01
N ASP A 222 -29.10 1.43 -1.28
CA ASP A 222 -30.33 0.80 -1.82
C ASP A 222 -30.30 -0.71 -1.55
N LEU A 223 -29.17 -1.36 -1.77
CA LEU A 223 -28.96 -2.78 -1.45
C LEU A 223 -29.18 -3.03 0.05
N GLN A 224 -28.55 -2.25 0.93
CA GLN A 224 -28.72 -2.38 2.38
C GLN A 224 -30.20 -2.28 2.77
N SER A 225 -30.95 -1.36 2.17
CA SER A 225 -32.37 -1.17 2.42
C SER A 225 -33.18 -2.40 1.98
N ALA A 226 -32.91 -2.91 0.77
CA ALA A 226 -33.56 -4.11 0.23
C ALA A 226 -33.24 -5.37 1.06
N LEU A 227 -32.00 -5.53 1.53
CA LEU A 227 -31.63 -6.65 2.40
C LEU A 227 -32.38 -6.60 3.72
N ARG A 228 -32.52 -5.41 4.35
CA ARG A 228 -33.24 -5.22 5.62
C ARG A 228 -34.74 -5.54 5.57
N GLU A 229 -35.33 -5.51 4.40
CA GLU A 229 -36.73 -5.92 4.21
C GLU A 229 -36.91 -7.45 4.35
N VAL A 230 -35.85 -8.22 4.12
CA VAL A 230 -35.91 -9.70 4.06
C VAL A 230 -35.26 -10.36 5.27
N ILE A 231 -34.20 -9.76 5.82
CA ILE A 231 -33.37 -10.32 6.89
C ILE A 231 -33.02 -9.26 7.95
N SER A 232 -32.69 -9.72 9.17
CA SER A 232 -32.13 -8.86 10.22
C SER A 232 -30.63 -8.77 10.02
N ILE A 233 -30.13 -7.58 9.65
CA ILE A 233 -28.72 -7.30 9.45
C ILE A 233 -28.17 -6.64 10.72
N GLU A 234 -27.11 -7.20 11.28
CA GLU A 234 -26.35 -6.63 12.39
C GLU A 234 -25.31 -5.64 11.87
N GLU A 235 -24.59 -6.01 10.82
CA GLU A 235 -23.55 -5.21 10.22
C GLU A 235 -23.62 -5.27 8.69
N PHE A 236 -23.30 -4.17 8.02
CA PHE A 236 -23.25 -4.06 6.56
C PHE A 236 -22.07 -3.20 6.17
N ILE A 237 -21.08 -3.79 5.52
CA ILE A 237 -19.80 -3.15 5.18
C ILE A 237 -19.55 -3.29 3.68
N PRO A 238 -19.81 -2.25 2.87
CA PRO A 238 -19.35 -2.20 1.49
C PRO A 238 -17.81 -2.21 1.44
N ARG A 239 -17.23 -2.74 0.36
CA ARG A 239 -15.77 -2.85 0.19
C ARG A 239 -15.05 -1.52 0.42
N TYR A 240 -15.57 -0.42 -0.12
CA TYR A 240 -14.98 0.93 0.03
C TYR A 240 -15.01 1.47 1.47
N GLN A 241 -15.73 0.83 2.39
CA GLN A 241 -15.73 1.13 3.83
C GLN A 241 -15.03 0.06 4.66
N ASN A 242 -14.60 -1.03 4.06
CA ASN A 242 -13.93 -2.13 4.78
C ASN A 242 -12.44 -1.81 4.96
N GLN A 243 -12.06 -1.35 6.16
CA GLN A 243 -10.68 -1.01 6.49
C GLN A 243 -9.71 -2.18 6.32
N ALA A 244 -10.14 -3.41 6.56
CA ALA A 244 -9.30 -4.59 6.35
C ALA A 244 -8.87 -4.74 4.88
N ILE A 245 -9.71 -4.25 3.95
CA ILE A 245 -9.43 -4.24 2.51
C ILE A 245 -8.71 -2.94 2.11
N THR A 246 -9.27 -1.75 2.46
CA THR A 246 -8.88 -0.47 1.85
C THR A 246 -7.63 0.15 2.46
N PHE A 247 -7.35 -0.11 3.75
CA PHE A 247 -6.29 0.56 4.51
C PHE A 247 -4.92 0.51 3.81
N THR A 248 -4.53 -0.66 3.29
CA THR A 248 -3.23 -0.81 2.62
C THR A 248 -3.11 0.05 1.36
N GLY A 249 -4.19 0.13 0.57
CA GLY A 249 -4.20 0.98 -0.64
C GLY A 249 -4.20 2.47 -0.31
N GLU A 250 -4.93 2.89 0.73
CA GLU A 250 -4.99 4.27 1.20
C GLU A 250 -3.66 4.72 1.82
N ASP A 251 -3.01 3.85 2.60
CA ASP A 251 -1.70 4.11 3.21
C ASP A 251 -0.63 4.31 2.14
N MET A 252 -0.54 3.42 1.15
CA MET A 252 0.38 3.57 0.01
C MET A 252 0.12 4.86 -0.77
N GLY A 253 -1.15 5.19 -1.07
CA GLY A 253 -1.50 6.43 -1.76
C GLY A 253 -1.13 7.69 -0.97
N GLY A 254 -1.23 7.63 0.36
CA GLY A 254 -0.78 8.67 1.29
C GLY A 254 0.73 8.87 1.27
N ASP A 255 1.47 7.79 1.26
CA ASP A 255 2.94 7.78 1.23
C ASP A 255 3.49 8.41 -0.06
N GLY A 256 2.91 8.11 -1.22
CA GLY A 256 3.26 8.75 -2.49
C GLY A 256 3.11 10.26 -2.44
N THR A 257 1.98 10.76 -1.91
CA THR A 257 1.75 12.21 -1.73
C THR A 257 2.78 12.84 -0.80
N MET A 258 3.15 12.18 0.29
CA MET A 258 4.18 12.66 1.22
C MET A 258 5.56 12.74 0.55
N MET A 259 5.90 11.80 -0.33
CA MET A 259 7.17 11.82 -1.08
C MET A 259 7.25 12.99 -2.06
N VAL A 260 6.16 13.36 -2.72
CA VAL A 260 6.11 14.55 -3.59
C VAL A 260 6.37 15.83 -2.77
N VAL A 261 5.72 15.99 -1.61
CA VAL A 261 5.95 17.13 -0.72
C VAL A 261 7.41 17.16 -0.23
N PHE A 262 7.98 16.02 0.11
CA PHE A 262 9.40 15.91 0.48
C PHE A 262 10.31 16.37 -0.66
N LEU A 263 10.05 15.97 -1.89
CA LEU A 263 10.81 16.41 -3.06
C LEU A 263 10.73 17.92 -3.27
N ASP A 264 9.55 18.53 -3.12
CA ASP A 264 9.38 19.97 -3.22
C ASP A 264 10.22 20.73 -2.18
N ILE A 265 10.24 20.25 -0.94
CA ILE A 265 11.10 20.83 0.13
C ILE A 265 12.58 20.75 -0.27
N VAL A 266 13.04 19.60 -0.78
CA VAL A 266 14.43 19.43 -1.23
C VAL A 266 14.74 20.37 -2.38
N ILE A 267 13.86 20.56 -3.36
CA ILE A 267 14.03 21.49 -4.47
C ILE A 267 14.23 22.92 -3.95
N VAL A 268 13.43 23.36 -2.98
CA VAL A 268 13.54 24.70 -2.36
C VAL A 268 14.91 24.85 -1.66
N ILE A 269 15.32 23.85 -0.87
CA ILE A 269 16.64 23.87 -0.17
C ILE A 269 17.78 24.00 -1.19
N VAL A 270 17.76 23.17 -2.23
CA VAL A 270 18.77 23.17 -3.28
C VAL A 270 18.82 24.50 -4.03
N ALA A 271 17.66 25.08 -4.32
CA ALA A 271 17.58 26.40 -4.95
C ALA A 271 18.28 27.48 -4.09
N PHE A 272 18.07 27.47 -2.77
CA PHE A 272 18.79 28.36 -1.85
C PHE A 272 20.30 28.11 -1.84
N VAL A 273 20.74 26.85 -1.82
CA VAL A 273 22.16 26.48 -1.88
C VAL A 273 22.80 26.99 -3.16
N PHE A 274 22.14 26.81 -4.31
CA PHE A 274 22.60 27.36 -5.59
C PHE A 274 22.66 28.89 -5.59
N ALA A 275 21.65 29.55 -5.03
CA ALA A 275 21.65 31.01 -4.94
C ALA A 275 22.83 31.54 -4.13
N ILE A 276 23.11 30.96 -2.96
CA ILE A 276 24.26 31.31 -2.11
C ILE A 276 25.57 31.03 -2.83
N THR A 277 25.73 29.84 -3.41
CA THR A 277 26.94 29.44 -4.13
C THR A 277 27.22 30.33 -5.34
N THR A 278 26.20 30.65 -6.13
CA THR A 278 26.33 31.54 -7.27
C THR A 278 26.70 32.97 -6.84
N ARG A 279 26.08 33.46 -5.76
CA ARG A 279 26.43 34.78 -5.17
C ARG A 279 27.90 34.85 -4.76
N ASP A 280 28.38 33.80 -4.04
CA ASP A 280 29.77 33.73 -3.60
C ASP A 280 30.73 33.71 -4.80
N THR A 281 30.41 32.97 -5.86
CA THR A 281 31.22 32.90 -7.06
C THR A 281 31.27 34.27 -7.78
N ILE A 282 30.11 34.96 -7.92
CA ILE A 282 30.03 36.30 -8.49
C ILE A 282 30.86 37.31 -7.67
N GLN A 283 30.83 37.24 -6.35
CA GLN A 283 31.59 38.15 -5.48
C GLN A 283 33.11 37.92 -5.61
N LYS A 284 33.56 36.66 -5.63
CA LYS A 284 34.96 36.30 -5.84
C LYS A 284 35.51 36.76 -7.21
N GLU A 285 34.65 36.69 -8.23
CA GLU A 285 35.02 37.03 -9.60
C GLU A 285 34.66 38.48 -10.01
N ALA A 286 34.28 39.32 -9.08
CA ALA A 286 33.79 40.68 -9.38
C ALA A 286 34.78 41.50 -10.26
N ASN A 287 36.09 41.39 -10.01
CA ASN A 287 37.10 42.06 -10.83
C ASN A 287 37.15 41.52 -12.28
N VAL A 288 36.99 40.25 -12.44
CA VAL A 288 36.96 39.56 -13.76
C VAL A 288 35.71 39.98 -14.51
N ILE A 289 34.55 39.96 -13.83
CA ILE A 289 33.27 40.41 -14.39
C ILE A 289 33.38 41.88 -14.85
N GLY A 290 33.99 42.73 -14.05
CA GLY A 290 34.26 44.12 -14.43
C GLY A 290 35.10 44.27 -15.69
N THR A 291 36.18 43.49 -15.82
CA THR A 291 37.05 43.46 -17.01
C THR A 291 36.29 42.95 -18.26
N LEU A 292 35.51 41.89 -18.11
CA LEU A 292 34.69 41.36 -19.21
C LEU A 292 33.62 42.38 -19.67
N ARG A 293 33.01 43.08 -18.72
CA ARG A 293 32.07 44.18 -19.03
C ARG A 293 32.73 45.29 -19.80
N ALA A 294 33.93 45.73 -19.40
CA ALA A 294 34.73 46.72 -20.08
C ALA A 294 35.14 46.26 -21.49
N SER A 295 35.29 44.94 -21.71
CA SER A 295 35.63 44.35 -23.00
C SER A 295 34.39 44.15 -23.90
N GLY A 296 33.18 44.61 -23.49
CA GLY A 296 31.98 44.61 -24.34
C GLY A 296 31.02 43.44 -24.13
N PHE A 297 31.28 42.53 -23.17
CA PHE A 297 30.31 41.46 -22.84
C PHE A 297 29.06 42.00 -22.18
N THR A 298 27.89 41.53 -22.61
CA THR A 298 26.59 41.91 -22.07
C THR A 298 26.31 41.19 -20.73
N ILE A 299 25.45 41.80 -19.90
CA ILE A 299 24.99 41.15 -18.64
C ILE A 299 24.37 39.80 -18.95
N ARG A 300 23.58 39.69 -20.02
CA ARG A 300 22.90 38.45 -20.41
C ARG A 300 23.87 37.31 -20.71
N GLU A 301 24.99 37.59 -21.39
CA GLU A 301 26.02 36.62 -21.67
C GLU A 301 26.72 36.15 -20.38
N LEU A 302 26.97 37.06 -19.45
CA LEU A 302 27.58 36.73 -18.17
C LEU A 302 26.62 35.88 -17.28
N VAL A 303 25.35 36.27 -17.19
CA VAL A 303 24.32 35.48 -16.47
C VAL A 303 24.25 34.09 -17.06
N HIS A 304 24.16 33.94 -18.38
CA HIS A 304 24.12 32.64 -19.02
C HIS A 304 25.36 31.82 -18.71
N HIS A 305 26.55 32.46 -18.68
CA HIS A 305 27.79 31.77 -18.33
C HIS A 305 27.77 31.19 -16.91
N TYR A 306 27.40 31.99 -15.88
CA TYR A 306 27.39 31.53 -14.49
C TYR A 306 26.23 30.57 -14.17
N MET A 307 25.15 30.54 -14.97
CA MET A 307 24.04 29.61 -14.80
C MET A 307 24.28 28.24 -15.43
N ILE A 308 25.24 28.10 -16.33
CA ILE A 308 25.49 26.84 -17.05
C ILE A 308 25.89 25.71 -16.10
N MET A 309 26.77 25.96 -15.12
CA MET A 309 27.23 24.93 -14.19
C MET A 309 26.12 24.42 -13.25
N PRO A 310 25.34 25.29 -12.58
CA PRO A 310 24.15 24.86 -11.83
C PRO A 310 23.20 23.98 -12.67
N VAL A 311 22.88 24.42 -13.90
CA VAL A 311 21.98 23.68 -14.79
C VAL A 311 22.55 22.31 -15.18
N LEU A 312 23.84 22.24 -15.56
CA LEU A 312 24.48 20.98 -15.91
C LEU A 312 24.54 19.99 -14.75
N VAL A 313 24.88 20.48 -13.54
CA VAL A 313 24.90 19.66 -12.33
C VAL A 313 23.52 19.13 -12.01
N THR A 314 22.48 19.95 -12.08
CA THR A 314 21.10 19.53 -11.84
C THR A 314 20.65 18.46 -12.86
N LEU A 315 20.90 18.70 -14.15
CA LEU A 315 20.51 17.73 -15.19
C LEU A 315 21.25 16.40 -15.06
N LEU A 316 22.55 16.44 -14.77
CA LEU A 316 23.35 15.24 -14.56
C LEU A 316 22.88 14.48 -13.31
N SER A 317 22.63 15.19 -12.22
CA SER A 317 22.12 14.60 -10.98
C SER A 317 20.74 13.99 -11.16
N ALA A 318 19.84 14.66 -11.89
CA ALA A 318 18.52 14.14 -12.19
C ALA A 318 18.60 12.84 -13.02
N LEU A 319 19.47 12.80 -14.01
CA LEU A 319 19.64 11.60 -14.84
C LEU A 319 20.19 10.43 -14.01
N ILE A 320 21.26 10.67 -13.24
CA ILE A 320 21.86 9.63 -12.39
C ILE A 320 20.91 9.19 -11.30
N GLY A 321 20.24 10.13 -10.62
CA GLY A 321 19.28 9.85 -9.56
C GLY A 321 18.12 8.98 -10.04
N ASN A 322 17.50 9.33 -11.18
CA ASN A 322 16.42 8.52 -11.74
C ASN A 322 16.88 7.11 -12.17
N VAL A 323 18.09 6.98 -12.76
CA VAL A 323 18.62 5.66 -13.12
C VAL A 323 18.84 4.80 -11.86
N LEU A 324 19.40 5.38 -10.80
CA LEU A 324 19.62 4.66 -9.54
C LEU A 324 18.31 4.33 -8.81
N GLY A 325 17.30 5.19 -8.91
CA GLY A 325 15.99 4.93 -8.31
C GLY A 325 15.19 3.85 -9.04
N TYR A 326 15.43 3.68 -10.35
CA TYR A 326 14.75 2.64 -11.13
C TYR A 326 15.36 1.24 -10.96
N THR A 327 16.63 1.13 -10.54
CA THR A 327 17.36 -0.15 -10.37
C THR A 327 17.22 -0.73 -8.97
#